data_b3c5ed6d645b2f187c68a5985899f6c9
#
_entry.id   b3c5ed6d645b2f187c68a5985899f6c9
#
_cell.length_a   1.000
_cell.length_b   1.000
_cell.length_c   1.000
_cell.angle_alpha   90.00
_cell.angle_beta   90.00
_cell.angle_gamma   90.00
#
_symmetry.space_group_name_H-M   'P 1'
#
loop_
_entity.id
_entity.type
_entity.pdbx_description
1 polymer ?
#
loop_
_entity_poly.entity_id
_entity_poly.type
_entity_poly.pdbx_seq_one_letter_code
_entity_poly.pdbx_strand_id
1 'polypeptide(L)' 'MNLKLQKLIVLFNERKTFFNNHPESYRFMRKTFEKKLAERTEIEVIVRTPKGEITSTTIEIQKADKKFMDSLSDILSN' A
#
# COMPACT_ATOMS: atom_id res chain seq x y z
N MET A 1 12.48 -16.57 -15.98
CA MET A 1 11.18 -16.85 -15.37
C MET A 1 11.25 -17.02 -13.88
N ASN A 2 12.15 -17.82 -13.44
CA ASN A 2 12.33 -18.05 -12.00
C ASN A 2 12.72 -16.81 -11.24
N LEU A 3 13.38 -15.87 -11.92
CA LEU A 3 13.80 -14.61 -11.29
C LEU A 3 12.62 -13.76 -10.82
N LYS A 4 11.54 -13.72 -11.61
CA LYS A 4 10.36 -12.96 -11.21
C LYS A 4 9.67 -13.58 -10.01
N LEU A 5 9.58 -14.91 -9.99
CA LEU A 5 8.97 -15.63 -8.88
C LEU A 5 9.77 -15.44 -7.60
N GLN A 6 11.10 -15.53 -7.70
CA GLN A 6 11.98 -15.32 -6.55
C GLN A 6 11.86 -13.89 -6.01
N LYS A 7 11.78 -12.91 -6.90
CA LYS A 7 11.60 -11.52 -6.46
C LYS A 7 10.28 -11.32 -5.74
N LEU A 8 9.23 -11.99 -6.17
CA LEU A 8 7.94 -11.92 -5.49
C LEU A 8 8.01 -12.51 -4.09
N ILE A 9 8.69 -13.65 -3.94
CA ILE A 9 8.86 -14.28 -2.62
C ILE A 9 9.65 -13.37 -1.69
N VAL A 10 10.74 -12.80 -2.17
CA VAL A 10 11.54 -11.85 -1.38
C VAL A 10 10.70 -10.64 -0.99
N LEU A 11 9.92 -10.11 -1.92
CA LEU A 11 9.07 -8.98 -1.65
C LEU A 11 8.03 -9.28 -0.57
N PHE A 12 7.44 -10.47 -0.60
CA PHE A 12 6.51 -10.88 0.45
C PHE A 12 7.18 -10.95 1.82
N ASN A 13 8.39 -11.47 1.88
CA ASN A 13 9.13 -11.56 3.13
C ASN A 13 9.52 -10.17 3.64
N GLU A 14 9.96 -9.30 2.75
CA GLU A 14 10.30 -7.93 3.09
C GLU A 14 9.08 -7.15 3.57
N ARG A 15 7.92 -7.41 2.98
CA ARG A 15 6.67 -6.83 3.42
C ARG A 15 6.38 -7.15 4.88
N LYS A 16 6.55 -8.40 5.27
CA LYS A 16 6.33 -8.80 6.66
C LYS A 16 7.27 -8.06 7.61
N THR A 17 8.53 -7.95 7.23
CA THR A 17 9.51 -7.23 8.04
C THR A 17 9.13 -5.77 8.16
N PHE A 18 8.75 -5.14 7.06
CA PHE A 18 8.35 -3.75 7.05
C PHE A 18 7.15 -3.51 7.96
N PHE A 19 6.13 -4.34 7.87
CA PHE A 19 4.93 -4.18 8.68
C PHE A 19 5.17 -4.51 10.14
N ASN A 20 6.08 -5.42 10.45
CA ASN A 20 6.48 -5.67 11.84
C ASN A 20 7.17 -4.46 12.45
N ASN A 21 7.94 -3.72 11.65
CA ASN A 21 8.60 -2.50 12.10
C ASN A 21 7.64 -1.32 12.22
N HIS A 22 6.49 -1.39 11.55
CA HIS A 22 5.52 -0.28 11.51
C HIS A 22 4.10 -0.79 11.78
N PRO A 23 3.84 -1.33 12.97
CA PRO A 23 2.54 -1.97 13.25
C PRO A 23 1.36 -1.02 13.22
N GLU A 24 1.55 0.24 13.59
CA GLU A 24 0.46 1.22 13.55
C GLU A 24 0.09 1.58 12.12
N SER A 25 1.09 1.76 11.27
CA SER A 25 0.87 2.04 9.86
C SER A 25 0.18 0.86 9.17
N TYR A 26 0.59 -0.35 9.51
CA TYR A 26 -0.04 -1.55 8.98
C TYR A 26 -1.51 -1.61 9.35
N ARG A 27 -1.83 -1.38 10.61
CA ARG A 27 -3.23 -1.39 11.07
C ARG A 27 -4.05 -0.32 10.37
N PHE A 28 -3.49 0.86 10.21
CA PHE A 28 -4.16 1.96 9.52
C PHE A 28 -4.46 1.57 8.07
N MET A 29 -3.47 1.07 7.35
CA MET A 29 -3.65 0.68 5.95
C MET A 29 -4.66 -0.45 5.82
N ARG A 30 -4.57 -1.45 6.68
CA ARG A 30 -5.49 -2.57 6.65
C ARG A 30 -6.93 -2.13 6.85
N LYS A 31 -7.18 -1.32 7.86
CA LYS A 31 -8.53 -0.81 8.13
C LYS A 31 -9.05 0.05 7.00
N THR A 32 -8.18 0.87 6.44
CA THR A 32 -8.56 1.78 5.37
C THR A 32 -8.97 1.03 4.11
N PHE A 33 -8.16 0.07 3.69
CA PHE A 33 -8.42 -0.67 2.46
C PHE A 33 -9.47 -1.75 2.62
N GLU A 34 -9.67 -2.26 3.83
CA GLU A 34 -10.72 -3.23 4.12
C GLU A 34 -12.11 -2.67 3.87
N LYS A 35 -12.29 -1.38 3.98
CA LYS A 35 -13.58 -0.72 3.81
C LYS A 35 -14.02 -0.54 2.36
N LYS A 36 -13.29 -1.05 1.39
CA LYS A 36 -13.59 -0.90 -0.03
C LYS A 36 -13.77 0.57 -0.39
N LEU A 37 -12.67 1.22 -0.68
CA LEU A 37 -12.66 2.65 -0.97
C LEU A 37 -13.59 2.98 -2.14
N ALA A 38 -14.41 3.99 -1.93
CA ALA A 38 -15.35 4.44 -2.94
C ALA A 38 -14.63 5.16 -4.08
N GLU A 39 -15.28 5.19 -5.24
CA GLU A 39 -14.81 6.03 -6.34
C GLU A 39 -14.69 7.48 -5.86
N ARG A 40 -13.67 8.17 -6.31
CA ARG A 40 -13.34 9.55 -5.95
C ARG A 40 -12.75 9.72 -4.55
N THR A 41 -12.51 8.63 -3.84
CA THR A 41 -11.73 8.71 -2.60
C THR A 41 -10.32 9.21 -2.94
N GLU A 42 -9.83 10.14 -2.17
CA GLU A 42 -8.51 10.70 -2.37
C GLU A 42 -7.52 10.10 -1.39
N ILE A 43 -6.35 9.71 -1.90
CA ILE A 43 -5.25 9.22 -1.09
C ILE A 43 -4.09 10.19 -1.30
N GLU A 44 -3.67 10.84 -0.22
CA GLU A 44 -2.52 11.73 -0.29
C GLU A 44 -1.28 11.03 0.22
N VAL A 45 -0.21 11.06 -0.57
CA VAL A 45 1.07 10.48 -0.18
C VAL A 45 2.06 11.62 -0.01
N ILE A 46 2.65 11.71 1.17
CA ILE A 46 3.64 12.74 1.51
C ILE A 46 4.93 12.05 1.90
N VAL A 47 6.02 12.45 1.25
CA VAL A 47 7.34 11.93 1.56
C VAL A 47 8.19 13.08 2.10
N ARG A 48 8.73 12.90 3.30
CA ARG A 48 9.62 13.86 3.94
C ARG A 48 10.97 13.22 4.16
N THR A 49 12.01 13.84 3.65
CA THR A 49 13.37 13.34 3.86
C THR A 49 14.01 14.01 5.07
N PRO A 50 15.05 13.40 5.65
CA PRO A 50 15.77 14.03 6.75
C PRO A 50 16.38 15.38 6.41
N LYS A 51 16.62 15.64 5.12
CA LYS A 51 17.16 16.91 4.65
C LYS A 51 16.13 18.02 4.54
N GLY A 52 14.87 17.70 4.82
CA GLY A 52 13.79 18.67 4.75
C GLY A 52 13.10 18.77 3.41
N GLU A 53 13.44 17.92 2.47
CA GLU A 53 12.71 17.87 1.21
C GLU A 53 11.34 17.24 1.42
N ILE A 54 10.32 17.86 0.82
CA ILE A 54 8.95 17.37 0.93
C ILE A 54 8.38 17.26 -0.47
N THR A 55 7.92 16.05 -0.80
CA THR A 55 7.19 15.82 -2.04
C THR A 55 5.86 15.17 -1.70
N SER A 56 4.84 15.48 -2.47
CA SER A 56 3.52 14.91 -2.24
C SER A 56 2.78 14.72 -3.55
N THR A 57 1.84 13.80 -3.53
CA THR A 57 0.92 13.60 -4.64
C THR A 57 -0.41 13.14 -4.09
N THR A 58 -1.47 13.40 -4.83
CA THR A 58 -2.81 12.94 -4.48
C THR A 58 -3.29 11.98 -5.55
N ILE A 59 -3.77 10.84 -5.11
CA ILE A 59 -4.34 9.82 -5.98
C ILE A 59 -5.84 9.80 -5.77
N GLU A 60 -6.60 10.02 -6.84
CA GLU A 60 -8.04 9.89 -6.79
C GLU A 60 -8.44 8.51 -7.31
N ILE A 61 -9.18 7.77 -6.51
CA ILE A 61 -9.63 6.43 -6.89
C ILE A 61 -10.67 6.54 -8.00
N GLN A 62 -10.38 5.90 -9.13
CA GLN A 62 -11.29 5.86 -10.26
C GLN A 62 -11.96 4.50 -10.34
N LYS A 63 -13.02 4.43 -11.12
CA LYS A 63 -13.78 3.19 -11.30
C LYS A 63 -12.88 2.03 -11.73
N ALA A 64 -11.92 2.31 -12.61
CA ALA A 64 -11.01 1.29 -13.11
C ALA A 64 -10.02 0.79 -12.06
N ASP A 65 -9.82 1.54 -10.97
CA ASP A 65 -8.86 1.19 -9.93
C ASP A 65 -9.43 0.24 -8.88
N LYS A 66 -10.74 0.05 -8.86
CA LYS A 66 -11.39 -0.70 -7.79
C LYS A 66 -10.90 -2.13 -7.69
N LYS A 67 -10.68 -2.77 -8.82
CA LYS A 67 -10.19 -4.15 -8.86
C LYS A 67 -8.82 -4.27 -8.20
N PHE A 68 -7.94 -3.33 -8.49
CA PHE A 68 -6.62 -3.28 -7.89
C PHE A 68 -6.70 -3.00 -6.38
N MET A 69 -7.57 -2.09 -5.99
CA MET A 69 -7.73 -1.75 -4.57
C MET A 69 -8.29 -2.92 -3.77
N ASP A 70 -9.21 -3.68 -4.36
CA ASP A 70 -9.73 -4.89 -3.72
C ASP A 70 -8.62 -5.93 -3.54
N SER A 71 -7.73 -6.04 -4.52
CA SER A 71 -6.57 -6.94 -4.43
C SER A 71 -5.60 -6.52 -3.33
N LEU A 72 -5.41 -5.21 -3.16
CA LEU A 72 -4.58 -4.70 -2.06
C LEU A 72 -5.17 -5.06 -0.70
N SER A 73 -6.48 -4.99 -0.57
CA SER A 73 -7.16 -5.39 0.65
C SER A 73 -6.86 -6.85 1.00
N ASP A 74 -6.93 -7.73 0.01
CA ASP A 74 -6.63 -9.14 0.21
C ASP A 74 -5.19 -9.37 0.64
N ILE A 75 -4.26 -8.65 0.02
CA ILE A 75 -2.84 -8.76 0.36
C ILE A 75 -2.59 -8.30 1.79
N LEU A 76 -3.22 -7.22 2.21
CA LEU A 76 -3.04 -6.67 3.56
C LEU A 76 -3.74 -7.51 4.63
N SER A 77 -4.77 -8.26 4.25
CA SER A 77 -5.49 -9.13 5.18
C SER A 77 -4.73 -10.42 5.52
N ASN A 78 -3.82 -10.79 4.67
CA ASN A 78 -3.01 -11.98 4.86
C ASN A 78 -1.66 -11.60 5.46
#